data_9ca90bf60e6634544c92b3dba2a25e9f
#
_entry.id   9ca90bf60e6634544c92b3dba2a25e9f
#
_cell.length_a   1.000
_cell.length_b   1.000
_cell.length_c   1.000
_cell.angle_alpha   90.00
_cell.angle_beta   90.00
_cell.angle_gamma   90.00
#
_symmetry.space_group_name_H-M   'P 1'
#
loop_
_entity.id
_entity.type
_entity.pdbx_description
1 polymer ?
#
loop_
_entity_poly.entity_id
_entity_poly.type
_entity_poly.pdbx_seq_one_letter_code
_entity_poly.pdbx_strand_id
1 'polypeptide(L)'
;MNETNSKNSHEVEQILRLLSCSDLRNNLAQALRNGKKMTLSELSEHVGASSPACVHALRELTKEHVTRQDEKRNYLLTNIGEIVTRKFAEVNATITALSEHREFWLDYDLSDIPEQLLDKIGYLADSAIISSTATDLFSVFNSFFMLLENSKEIRGISPIFIGDMTTLFNRLYEKNIDIELVFTPDVLNATLKIADKKDLGNALKKNLKIFEIEKQPNFAATVTDYFFFIGFFKPDGQFDWSNGLLSYSPDALEWGKELYAYYVEKAEPVIL
;
A
#
# COMPACT_ATOMS: atom_id res chain seq x y z
N MET A 1 13.65 -23.42 34.03
CA MET A 1 13.55 -22.52 32.82
C MET A 1 12.67 -23.10 31.72
N ASN A 2 12.40 -24.40 31.65
CA ASN A 2 11.63 -25.02 30.54
C ASN A 2 10.09 -24.98 30.69
N GLU A 3 9.53 -24.93 31.90
CA GLU A 3 8.07 -24.96 32.11
C GLU A 3 7.37 -23.63 31.81
N THR A 4 8.03 -22.51 32.05
CA THR A 4 7.50 -21.15 31.74
C THR A 4 7.45 -20.91 30.24
N ASN A 5 8.42 -21.39 29.47
CA ASN A 5 8.42 -21.30 28.01
C ASN A 5 7.33 -22.16 27.35
N SER A 6 7.02 -23.31 27.92
CA SER A 6 5.95 -24.19 27.41
C SER A 6 4.55 -23.62 27.65
N LYS A 7 4.29 -22.98 28.79
CA LYS A 7 3.01 -22.29 29.05
C LYS A 7 2.79 -21.08 28.12
N ASN A 8 3.80 -20.23 27.99
CA ASN A 8 3.71 -19.05 27.09
C ASN A 8 3.48 -19.47 25.63
N SER A 9 4.10 -20.55 25.16
CA SER A 9 3.89 -21.07 23.81
C SER A 9 2.45 -21.53 23.57
N HIS A 10 1.85 -22.17 24.58
CA HIS A 10 0.47 -22.67 24.49
C HIS A 10 -0.57 -21.54 24.48
N GLU A 11 -0.37 -20.50 25.30
CA GLU A 11 -1.25 -19.31 25.33
C GLU A 11 -1.20 -18.53 24.00
N VAL A 12 0.00 -18.35 23.42
CA VAL A 12 0.17 -17.70 22.10
C VAL A 12 -0.57 -18.49 21.01
N GLU A 13 -0.40 -19.81 20.98
CA GLU A 13 -1.07 -20.67 20.01
C GLU A 13 -2.60 -20.61 20.15
N GLN A 14 -3.12 -20.56 21.37
CA GLN A 14 -4.56 -20.46 21.64
C GLN A 14 -5.15 -19.17 21.06
N ILE A 15 -4.53 -18.01 21.29
CA ILE A 15 -5.01 -16.72 20.78
C ILE A 15 -4.95 -16.67 19.25
N LEU A 16 -3.85 -17.15 18.64
CA LEU A 16 -3.72 -17.23 17.19
C LEU A 16 -4.83 -18.09 16.58
N ARG A 17 -5.04 -19.31 17.10
CA ARG A 17 -6.12 -20.20 16.63
C ARG A 17 -7.51 -19.62 16.86
N LEU A 18 -7.69 -18.88 17.95
CA LEU A 18 -8.98 -18.27 18.29
C LEU A 18 -9.48 -17.34 17.18
N LEU A 19 -8.61 -16.52 16.64
CA LEU A 19 -8.94 -15.53 15.59
C LEU A 19 -8.77 -16.13 14.18
N SER A 20 -7.74 -16.93 13.91
CA SER A 20 -7.45 -17.45 12.57
C SER A 20 -8.37 -18.60 12.12
N CYS A 21 -8.88 -19.40 13.06
CA CYS A 21 -9.69 -20.57 12.73
C CYS A 21 -11.21 -20.31 12.74
N SER A 22 -11.65 -19.07 12.83
CA SER A 22 -13.08 -18.73 12.82
C SER A 22 -13.33 -17.31 12.37
N ASP A 23 -13.88 -17.17 11.17
CA ASP A 23 -14.30 -15.88 10.63
C ASP A 23 -15.26 -15.16 11.56
N LEU A 24 -16.20 -15.90 12.19
CA LEU A 24 -17.15 -15.31 13.12
C LEU A 24 -16.46 -14.65 14.32
N ARG A 25 -15.49 -15.33 14.95
CA ARG A 25 -14.75 -14.76 16.09
C ARG A 25 -13.93 -13.56 15.67
N ASN A 26 -13.25 -13.65 14.52
CA ASN A 26 -12.50 -12.53 13.97
C ASN A 26 -13.42 -11.34 13.69
N ASN A 27 -14.53 -11.54 12.98
CA ASN A 27 -15.46 -10.46 12.62
C ASN A 27 -16.09 -9.79 13.86
N LEU A 28 -16.42 -10.57 14.90
CA LEU A 28 -16.90 -10.03 16.16
C LEU A 28 -15.83 -9.17 16.86
N ALA A 29 -14.58 -9.64 16.90
CA ALA A 29 -13.48 -8.86 17.47
C ALA A 29 -13.21 -7.58 16.65
N GLN A 30 -13.20 -7.66 15.33
CA GLN A 30 -13.02 -6.48 14.45
C GLN A 30 -14.15 -5.45 14.62
N ALA A 31 -15.40 -5.89 14.78
CA ALA A 31 -16.55 -5.00 15.02
C ALA A 31 -16.41 -4.16 16.29
N LEU A 32 -15.68 -4.67 17.29
CA LEU A 32 -15.46 -4.02 18.58
C LEU A 32 -14.21 -3.13 18.64
N ARG A 33 -13.45 -2.99 17.55
CA ARG A 33 -12.22 -2.16 17.53
C ARG A 33 -12.50 -0.70 17.80
N ASN A 34 -11.44 0.01 18.17
CA ASN A 34 -11.42 1.45 18.43
C ASN A 34 -12.35 1.84 19.58
N GLY A 35 -12.42 1.00 20.62
CA GLY A 35 -13.19 1.24 21.83
C GLY A 35 -14.72 1.14 21.66
N LYS A 36 -15.18 0.56 20.55
CA LYS A 36 -16.62 0.36 20.31
C LYS A 36 -17.23 -0.57 21.37
N LYS A 37 -18.46 -0.26 21.74
CA LYS A 37 -19.29 -1.07 22.64
C LYS A 37 -20.56 -1.44 21.91
N MET A 38 -20.88 -2.72 21.89
CA MET A 38 -22.04 -3.23 21.17
C MET A 38 -22.78 -4.28 22.01
N THR A 39 -24.10 -4.27 21.94
CA THR A 39 -24.96 -5.32 22.46
C THR A 39 -24.84 -6.60 21.61
N LEU A 40 -25.31 -7.72 22.13
CA LEU A 40 -25.36 -8.97 21.37
C LEU A 40 -26.19 -8.83 20.08
N SER A 41 -27.30 -8.09 20.13
CA SER A 41 -28.18 -7.88 18.98
C SER A 41 -27.48 -7.11 17.87
N GLU A 42 -26.81 -6.00 18.21
CA GLU A 42 -26.06 -5.18 17.27
C GLU A 42 -24.89 -5.97 16.64
N LEU A 43 -24.18 -6.78 17.45
CA LEU A 43 -23.11 -7.65 16.94
C LEU A 43 -23.65 -8.73 15.99
N SER A 44 -24.75 -9.39 16.36
CA SER A 44 -25.39 -10.41 15.50
C SER A 44 -25.81 -9.82 14.15
N GLU A 45 -26.40 -8.64 14.15
CA GLU A 45 -26.81 -7.92 12.95
C GLU A 45 -25.58 -7.51 12.12
N HIS A 46 -24.57 -6.95 12.77
CA HIS A 46 -23.34 -6.47 12.11
C HIS A 46 -22.57 -7.59 11.38
N VAL A 47 -22.44 -8.77 12.03
CA VAL A 47 -21.71 -9.91 11.45
C VAL A 47 -22.59 -10.84 10.61
N GLY A 48 -23.90 -10.60 10.55
CA GLY A 48 -24.85 -11.43 9.80
C GLY A 48 -24.98 -12.86 10.33
N ALA A 49 -24.78 -13.10 11.66
CA ALA A 49 -24.84 -14.41 12.26
C ALA A 49 -25.93 -14.53 13.32
N SER A 50 -26.37 -15.75 13.62
CA SER A 50 -27.39 -15.97 14.65
C SER A 50 -26.89 -15.64 16.06
N SER A 51 -27.77 -15.11 16.91
CA SER A 51 -27.42 -14.77 18.29
C SER A 51 -26.82 -15.95 19.08
N PRO A 52 -27.31 -17.21 18.97
CA PRO A 52 -26.65 -18.33 19.63
C PRO A 52 -25.20 -18.57 19.17
N ALA A 53 -24.91 -18.44 17.87
CA ALA A 53 -23.56 -18.57 17.35
C ALA A 53 -22.65 -17.44 17.88
N CYS A 54 -23.14 -16.20 17.88
CA CYS A 54 -22.42 -15.06 18.46
C CYS A 54 -22.15 -15.23 19.95
N VAL A 55 -23.11 -15.72 20.75
CA VAL A 55 -22.91 -16.01 22.17
C VAL A 55 -21.79 -17.02 22.38
N HIS A 56 -21.78 -18.12 21.60
CA HIS A 56 -20.72 -19.11 21.70
C HIS A 56 -19.35 -18.53 21.38
N ALA A 57 -19.24 -17.81 20.26
CA ALA A 57 -18.00 -17.18 19.83
C ALA A 57 -17.50 -16.12 20.84
N LEU A 58 -18.38 -15.26 21.33
CA LEU A 58 -18.05 -14.25 22.35
C LEU A 58 -17.65 -14.86 23.69
N ARG A 59 -18.22 -16.02 24.07
CA ARG A 59 -17.79 -16.74 25.27
C ARG A 59 -16.35 -17.24 25.14
N GLU A 60 -15.97 -17.76 23.98
CA GLU A 60 -14.59 -18.17 23.73
C GLU A 60 -13.62 -16.98 23.75
N LEU A 61 -13.99 -15.87 23.09
CA LEU A 61 -13.21 -14.62 23.12
C LEU A 61 -13.05 -14.06 24.54
N THR A 62 -14.11 -14.15 25.36
CA THR A 62 -14.08 -13.68 26.75
C THR A 62 -13.23 -14.59 27.63
N LYS A 63 -13.27 -15.91 27.42
CA LYS A 63 -12.45 -16.89 28.15
C LYS A 63 -10.95 -16.59 27.96
N GLU A 64 -10.55 -16.23 26.75
CA GLU A 64 -9.15 -15.88 26.41
C GLU A 64 -8.86 -14.38 26.59
N HIS A 65 -9.67 -13.66 27.34
CA HIS A 65 -9.50 -12.24 27.69
C HIS A 65 -9.43 -11.27 26.49
N VAL A 66 -9.90 -11.66 25.33
CA VAL A 66 -9.96 -10.78 24.16
C VAL A 66 -11.13 -9.80 24.30
N THR A 67 -12.29 -10.29 24.75
CA THR A 67 -13.47 -9.46 25.00
C THR A 67 -13.87 -9.46 26.47
N ARG A 68 -14.70 -8.51 26.86
CA ARG A 68 -15.40 -8.46 28.16
C ARG A 68 -16.77 -7.82 28.00
N GLN A 69 -17.62 -7.95 29.01
CA GLN A 69 -18.88 -7.19 29.11
C GLN A 69 -18.75 -6.06 30.12
N ASP A 70 -19.43 -4.94 29.85
CA ASP A 70 -19.62 -3.88 30.81
C ASP A 70 -20.89 -4.13 31.67
N GLU A 71 -21.17 -3.22 32.61
CA GLU A 71 -22.32 -3.30 33.53
C GLU A 71 -23.67 -3.28 32.78
N LYS A 72 -23.72 -2.70 31.59
CA LYS A 72 -24.90 -2.65 30.71
C LYS A 72 -25.01 -3.85 29.77
N ARG A 73 -24.14 -4.85 29.94
CA ARG A 73 -24.04 -6.06 29.09
C ARG A 73 -23.59 -5.78 27.64
N ASN A 74 -22.97 -4.63 27.37
CA ASN A 74 -22.31 -4.43 26.08
C ASN A 74 -20.99 -5.18 26.06
N TYR A 75 -20.68 -5.78 24.92
CA TYR A 75 -19.37 -6.35 24.65
C TYR A 75 -18.41 -5.25 24.20
N LEU A 76 -17.15 -5.38 24.60
CA LEU A 76 -16.05 -4.52 24.20
C LEU A 76 -14.74 -5.31 24.26
N LEU A 77 -13.72 -4.87 23.55
CA LEU A 77 -12.38 -5.45 23.65
C LEU A 77 -11.75 -5.08 25.00
N THR A 78 -10.92 -5.96 25.51
CA THR A 78 -9.95 -5.64 26.56
C THR A 78 -8.75 -4.91 25.95
N ASN A 79 -7.81 -4.43 26.76
CA ASN A 79 -6.55 -3.87 26.23
C ASN A 79 -5.74 -4.91 25.43
N ILE A 80 -5.73 -6.16 25.90
CA ILE A 80 -5.10 -7.28 25.17
C ILE A 80 -5.86 -7.52 23.86
N GLY A 81 -7.18 -7.59 23.92
CA GLY A 81 -8.03 -7.77 22.75
C GLY A 81 -7.84 -6.69 21.70
N GLU A 82 -7.74 -5.41 22.08
CA GLU A 82 -7.53 -4.30 21.17
C GLU A 82 -6.18 -4.46 20.41
N ILE A 83 -5.10 -4.78 21.13
CA ILE A 83 -3.76 -4.96 20.54
C ILE A 83 -3.73 -6.18 19.62
N VAL A 84 -4.23 -7.34 20.09
CA VAL A 84 -4.21 -8.59 19.33
C VAL A 84 -5.08 -8.49 18.08
N THR A 85 -6.29 -7.93 18.19
CA THR A 85 -7.21 -7.78 17.05
C THR A 85 -6.63 -6.83 16.00
N ARG A 86 -5.97 -5.76 16.43
CA ARG A 86 -5.28 -4.83 15.53
C ARG A 86 -4.18 -5.54 14.76
N LYS A 87 -3.29 -6.25 15.46
CA LYS A 87 -2.17 -6.97 14.81
C LYS A 87 -2.66 -8.09 13.89
N PHE A 88 -3.75 -8.76 14.27
CA PHE A 88 -4.35 -9.78 13.41
C PHE A 88 -4.96 -9.18 12.13
N ALA A 89 -5.54 -7.98 12.21
CA ALA A 89 -6.01 -7.27 11.03
C ALA A 89 -4.86 -6.89 10.08
N GLU A 90 -3.72 -6.42 10.61
CA GLU A 90 -2.52 -6.12 9.83
C GLU A 90 -2.00 -7.37 9.11
N VAL A 91 -1.91 -8.51 9.80
CA VAL A 91 -1.50 -9.80 9.20
C VAL A 91 -2.48 -10.24 8.12
N ASN A 92 -3.79 -10.12 8.36
CA ASN A 92 -4.80 -10.48 7.36
C ASN A 92 -4.70 -9.58 6.11
N ALA A 93 -4.55 -8.27 6.28
CA ALA A 93 -4.35 -7.36 5.15
C ALA A 93 -3.09 -7.72 4.35
N THR A 94 -1.98 -8.03 5.03
CA THR A 94 -0.75 -8.51 4.40
C THR A 94 -0.98 -9.79 3.58
N ILE A 95 -1.63 -10.80 4.18
CA ILE A 95 -1.91 -12.07 3.49
C ILE A 95 -2.84 -11.83 2.30
N THR A 96 -3.86 -10.97 2.44
CA THR A 96 -4.77 -10.60 1.34
C THR A 96 -3.99 -9.97 0.19
N ALA A 97 -3.20 -8.94 0.45
CA ALA A 97 -2.38 -8.26 -0.56
C ALA A 97 -1.47 -9.23 -1.34
N LEU A 98 -0.83 -10.16 -0.62
CA LEU A 98 0.08 -11.13 -1.24
C LEU A 98 -0.65 -12.28 -1.95
N SER A 99 -1.81 -12.71 -1.44
CA SER A 99 -2.54 -13.86 -2.00
C SER A 99 -3.32 -13.52 -3.26
N GLU A 100 -3.93 -12.33 -3.31
CA GLU A 100 -4.72 -11.88 -4.48
C GLU A 100 -3.84 -11.66 -5.71
N HIS A 101 -2.57 -11.28 -5.50
CA HIS A 101 -1.62 -10.98 -6.57
C HIS A 101 -0.36 -11.83 -6.48
N ARG A 102 -0.53 -13.12 -6.14
CA ARG A 102 0.59 -14.01 -5.81
C ARG A 102 1.65 -14.09 -6.90
N GLU A 103 1.24 -14.30 -8.14
CA GLU A 103 2.14 -14.40 -9.29
C GLU A 103 2.97 -13.10 -9.44
N PHE A 104 2.29 -11.96 -9.31
CA PHE A 104 2.95 -10.66 -9.37
C PHE A 104 4.05 -10.54 -8.30
N TRP A 105 3.77 -10.87 -7.04
CA TRP A 105 4.75 -10.74 -5.96
C TRP A 105 5.91 -11.75 -6.06
N LEU A 106 5.70 -12.90 -6.70
CA LEU A 106 6.74 -13.92 -6.90
C LEU A 106 7.71 -13.59 -8.05
N ASP A 107 7.28 -12.79 -9.01
CA ASP A 107 8.04 -12.50 -10.21
C ASP A 107 9.07 -11.36 -10.06
N TYR A 108 8.95 -10.54 -8.99
CA TYR A 108 9.77 -9.35 -8.83
C TYR A 108 10.65 -9.36 -7.57
N ASP A 109 11.80 -8.67 -7.67
CA ASP A 109 12.68 -8.41 -6.54
C ASP A 109 12.20 -7.18 -5.76
N LEU A 110 11.92 -7.35 -4.47
CA LEU A 110 11.45 -6.30 -3.57
C LEU A 110 12.58 -5.70 -2.71
N SER A 111 13.84 -6.02 -2.98
CA SER A 111 14.99 -5.63 -2.14
C SER A 111 15.21 -4.11 -2.03
N ASP A 112 14.68 -3.33 -2.98
CA ASP A 112 14.74 -1.87 -2.95
C ASP A 112 13.51 -1.23 -2.27
N ILE A 113 12.52 -2.02 -1.88
CA ILE A 113 11.43 -1.53 -1.02
C ILE A 113 11.94 -1.46 0.43
N PRO A 114 11.83 -0.31 1.11
CA PRO A 114 12.26 -0.17 2.50
C PRO A 114 11.58 -1.17 3.44
N GLU A 115 12.33 -1.75 4.38
CA GLU A 115 11.83 -2.77 5.31
C GLU A 115 10.56 -2.33 6.04
N GLN A 116 10.51 -1.07 6.52
CA GLN A 116 9.34 -0.51 7.17
C GLN A 116 8.10 -0.44 6.27
N LEU A 117 8.27 -0.41 4.94
CA LEU A 117 7.17 -0.45 3.98
C LEU A 117 6.80 -1.88 3.61
N LEU A 118 7.75 -2.83 3.62
CA LEU A 118 7.43 -4.25 3.55
C LEU A 118 6.57 -4.69 4.73
N ASP A 119 6.84 -4.18 5.94
CA ASP A 119 5.99 -4.42 7.12
C ASP A 119 4.55 -3.90 6.95
N LYS A 120 4.38 -2.88 6.10
CA LYS A 120 3.09 -2.28 5.78
C LYS A 120 2.53 -2.73 4.42
N ILE A 121 3.03 -3.81 3.82
CA ILE A 121 2.61 -4.24 2.47
C ILE A 121 1.10 -4.51 2.38
N GLY A 122 0.45 -4.81 3.50
CA GLY A 122 -1.00 -4.94 3.62
C GLY A 122 -1.80 -3.67 3.26
N TYR A 123 -1.17 -2.50 3.22
CA TYR A 123 -1.78 -1.26 2.72
C TYR A 123 -2.12 -1.34 1.23
N LEU A 124 -1.50 -2.28 0.53
CA LEU A 124 -1.74 -2.55 -0.89
C LEU A 124 -2.81 -3.65 -1.14
N ALA A 125 -3.54 -4.08 -0.10
CA ALA A 125 -4.56 -5.13 -0.22
C ALA A 125 -5.70 -4.76 -1.20
N ASP A 126 -6.10 -3.48 -1.24
CA ASP A 126 -7.14 -2.97 -2.16
C ASP A 126 -6.54 -2.48 -3.49
N SER A 127 -5.52 -3.16 -4.00
CA SER A 127 -4.90 -2.83 -5.28
C SER A 127 -5.36 -3.78 -6.38
N ALA A 128 -5.22 -3.35 -7.63
CA ALA A 128 -5.47 -4.18 -8.80
C ALA A 128 -4.21 -4.29 -9.66
N ILE A 129 -3.95 -5.47 -10.23
CA ILE A 129 -2.96 -5.59 -11.29
C ILE A 129 -3.58 -5.10 -12.59
N ILE A 130 -2.96 -4.09 -13.18
CA ILE A 130 -3.28 -3.69 -14.55
C ILE A 130 -2.28 -4.35 -15.48
N SER A 131 -2.80 -5.00 -16.52
CA SER A 131 -1.98 -5.75 -17.48
C SER A 131 -2.29 -5.35 -18.90
N SER A 132 -1.24 -5.27 -19.73
CA SER A 132 -1.37 -5.11 -21.17
C SER A 132 -1.92 -6.39 -21.81
N THR A 133 -2.67 -6.25 -22.89
CA THR A 133 -3.12 -7.38 -23.70
C THR A 133 -2.23 -7.56 -24.91
N ALA A 134 -2.23 -8.75 -25.52
CA ALA A 134 -1.49 -9.02 -26.75
C ALA A 134 -1.88 -8.08 -27.92
N THR A 135 -3.09 -7.53 -27.89
CA THR A 135 -3.63 -6.62 -28.92
C THR A 135 -3.45 -5.14 -28.58
N ASP A 136 -3.15 -4.82 -27.31
CA ASP A 136 -2.89 -3.45 -26.85
C ASP A 136 -1.74 -3.47 -25.82
N LEU A 137 -0.52 -3.46 -26.32
CA LEU A 137 0.70 -3.49 -25.52
C LEU A 137 0.93 -2.19 -24.73
N PHE A 138 0.27 -1.11 -25.09
CA PHE A 138 0.41 0.21 -24.47
C PHE A 138 -0.78 0.60 -23.59
N SER A 139 -1.75 -0.28 -23.37
CA SER A 139 -2.96 0.03 -22.61
C SER A 139 -2.67 0.48 -21.18
N VAL A 140 -1.71 -0.17 -20.51
CA VAL A 140 -1.25 0.21 -19.16
C VAL A 140 -0.70 1.64 -19.18
N PHE A 141 0.15 1.95 -20.16
CA PHE A 141 0.77 3.25 -20.32
C PHE A 141 -0.24 4.36 -20.60
N ASN A 142 -1.13 4.15 -21.58
CA ASN A 142 -2.14 5.13 -21.95
C ASN A 142 -3.08 5.43 -20.78
N SER A 143 -3.48 4.39 -20.05
CA SER A 143 -4.31 4.53 -18.85
C SER A 143 -3.57 5.33 -17.76
N PHE A 144 -2.30 5.02 -17.52
CA PHE A 144 -1.46 5.73 -16.57
C PHE A 144 -1.31 7.23 -16.91
N PHE A 145 -1.07 7.57 -18.18
CA PHE A 145 -0.97 8.96 -18.58
C PHE A 145 -2.28 9.73 -18.42
N MET A 146 -3.41 9.10 -18.74
CA MET A 146 -4.71 9.72 -18.49
C MET A 146 -4.97 9.98 -17.00
N LEU A 147 -4.51 9.08 -16.13
CA LEU A 147 -4.58 9.28 -14.68
C LEU A 147 -3.73 10.48 -14.24
N LEU A 148 -2.48 10.57 -14.73
CA LEU A 148 -1.59 11.71 -14.41
C LEU A 148 -2.20 13.06 -14.81
N GLU A 149 -2.83 13.15 -15.97
CA GLU A 149 -3.44 14.40 -16.46
C GLU A 149 -4.66 14.86 -15.64
N ASN A 150 -5.25 13.99 -14.84
CA ASN A 150 -6.37 14.30 -13.95
C ASN A 150 -5.94 14.52 -12.49
N SER A 151 -4.65 14.39 -12.17
CA SER A 151 -4.09 14.62 -10.84
C SER A 151 -3.88 16.12 -10.58
N LYS A 152 -3.80 16.50 -9.31
CA LYS A 152 -3.42 17.83 -8.84
C LYS A 152 -1.97 17.89 -8.40
N GLU A 153 -1.45 16.77 -7.90
CA GLU A 153 -0.07 16.59 -7.50
C GLU A 153 0.45 15.23 -8.00
N ILE A 154 1.73 15.20 -8.36
CA ILE A 154 2.42 13.99 -8.83
C ILE A 154 3.74 13.89 -8.09
N ARG A 155 4.00 12.76 -7.46
CA ARG A 155 5.27 12.39 -6.83
C ARG A 155 5.73 11.09 -7.47
N GLY A 156 6.85 11.13 -8.19
CA GLY A 156 7.33 10.00 -8.98
C GLY A 156 8.77 9.61 -8.69
N ILE A 157 9.03 8.30 -8.71
CA ILE A 157 10.37 7.71 -8.73
C ILE A 157 10.47 6.98 -10.06
N SER A 158 11.34 7.47 -10.96
CA SER A 158 11.42 6.92 -12.31
C SER A 158 12.88 6.63 -12.73
N PRO A 159 13.30 5.37 -12.59
CA PRO A 159 14.57 4.90 -13.13
C PRO A 159 14.48 4.53 -14.63
N ILE A 160 13.36 4.83 -15.26
CA ILE A 160 13.09 4.55 -16.68
C ILE A 160 12.83 5.83 -17.44
N PHE A 161 13.40 5.91 -18.65
CA PHE A 161 13.16 7.00 -19.57
C PHE A 161 12.08 6.63 -20.59
N ILE A 162 11.07 7.50 -20.72
CA ILE A 162 9.98 7.32 -21.69
C ILE A 162 10.10 8.45 -22.73
N GLY A 163 10.37 8.10 -23.97
CA GLY A 163 10.73 9.06 -25.01
C GLY A 163 9.71 10.18 -25.30
N ASP A 164 8.43 9.98 -25.02
CA ASP A 164 7.36 10.96 -25.25
C ASP A 164 6.97 11.77 -23.99
N MET A 165 7.80 11.70 -22.94
CA MET A 165 7.59 12.46 -21.69
C MET A 165 7.50 13.96 -21.89
N THR A 166 8.16 14.51 -22.91
CA THR A 166 8.15 15.97 -23.18
C THR A 166 6.73 16.48 -23.49
N THR A 167 6.00 15.77 -24.33
CA THR A 167 4.61 16.11 -24.65
C THR A 167 3.70 15.99 -23.42
N LEU A 168 3.91 14.98 -22.60
CA LEU A 168 3.18 14.80 -21.34
C LEU A 168 3.51 15.94 -20.37
N PHE A 169 4.80 16.23 -20.13
CA PHE A 169 5.20 17.31 -19.21
C PHE A 169 4.66 18.67 -19.63
N ASN A 170 4.65 18.98 -20.92
CA ASN A 170 4.05 20.23 -21.41
C ASN A 170 2.56 20.32 -21.05
N ARG A 171 1.80 19.23 -21.24
CA ARG A 171 0.38 19.17 -20.86
C ARG A 171 0.16 19.31 -19.36
N LEU A 172 0.98 18.61 -18.54
CA LEU A 172 0.91 18.70 -17.09
C LEU A 172 1.28 20.11 -16.58
N TYR A 173 2.28 20.73 -17.20
CA TYR A 173 2.69 22.10 -16.91
C TYR A 173 1.58 23.12 -17.22
N GLU A 174 0.93 23.01 -18.38
CA GLU A 174 -0.20 23.87 -18.77
C GLU A 174 -1.37 23.75 -17.77
N LYS A 175 -1.62 22.55 -17.26
CA LYS A 175 -2.63 22.29 -16.23
C LYS A 175 -2.23 22.76 -14.83
N ASN A 176 -1.02 23.25 -14.64
CA ASN A 176 -0.48 23.73 -13.36
C ASN A 176 -0.46 22.66 -12.26
N ILE A 177 -0.17 21.42 -12.63
CA ILE A 177 -0.05 20.28 -11.72
C ILE A 177 1.29 20.41 -10.97
N ASP A 178 1.29 20.17 -9.65
CA ASP A 178 2.51 20.17 -8.82
C ASP A 178 3.25 18.84 -8.99
N ILE A 179 4.50 18.87 -9.48
CA ILE A 179 5.25 17.68 -9.88
C ILE A 179 6.59 17.64 -9.16
N GLU A 180 6.87 16.52 -8.52
CA GLU A 180 8.18 16.21 -7.96
C GLU A 180 8.64 14.82 -8.46
N LEU A 181 9.84 14.75 -9.01
CA LEU A 181 10.38 13.53 -9.63
C LEU A 181 11.77 13.20 -9.11
N VAL A 182 11.97 11.94 -8.78
CA VAL A 182 13.29 11.38 -8.49
C VAL A 182 13.75 10.58 -9.70
N PHE A 183 14.84 11.01 -10.34
CA PHE A 183 15.44 10.38 -11.51
C PHE A 183 16.80 9.77 -11.20
N THR A 184 17.18 8.76 -11.93
CA THR A 184 18.59 8.33 -12.03
C THR A 184 19.37 9.27 -12.95
N PRO A 185 20.71 9.33 -12.86
CA PRO A 185 21.55 10.16 -13.74
C PRO A 185 21.28 9.93 -15.24
N ASP A 186 21.07 8.67 -15.63
CA ASP A 186 20.80 8.33 -17.03
C ASP A 186 19.45 8.88 -17.51
N VAL A 187 18.41 8.75 -16.69
CA VAL A 187 17.07 9.29 -16.99
C VAL A 187 17.09 10.81 -17.03
N LEU A 188 17.76 11.44 -16.06
CA LEU A 188 17.92 12.88 -16.03
C LEU A 188 18.63 13.39 -17.29
N ASN A 189 19.78 12.80 -17.65
CA ASN A 189 20.53 13.17 -18.84
C ASN A 189 19.72 12.96 -20.12
N ALA A 190 18.96 11.88 -20.24
CA ALA A 190 18.09 11.62 -21.37
C ALA A 190 16.97 12.67 -21.47
N THR A 191 16.35 13.02 -20.34
CA THR A 191 15.31 14.04 -20.25
C THR A 191 15.86 15.42 -20.64
N LEU A 192 17.03 15.82 -20.14
CA LEU A 192 17.67 17.10 -20.45
C LEU A 192 18.07 17.25 -21.92
N LYS A 193 18.36 16.15 -22.62
CA LYS A 193 18.69 16.16 -24.05
C LYS A 193 17.52 16.48 -24.95
N ILE A 194 16.30 16.10 -24.56
CA ILE A 194 15.10 16.30 -25.38
C ILE A 194 14.23 17.47 -24.92
N ALA A 195 14.34 17.88 -23.66
CA ALA A 195 13.56 18.99 -23.12
C ALA A 195 13.99 20.32 -23.73
N ASP A 196 13.02 21.17 -24.07
CA ASP A 196 13.32 22.58 -24.36
C ASP A 196 13.81 23.26 -23.07
N LYS A 197 15.00 23.87 -23.14
CA LYS A 197 15.65 24.46 -21.95
C LYS A 197 14.85 25.61 -21.35
N LYS A 198 14.12 26.36 -22.15
CA LYS A 198 13.32 27.49 -21.70
C LYS A 198 12.07 26.99 -20.98
N ASP A 199 11.40 26.01 -21.55
CA ASP A 199 10.18 25.43 -20.98
C ASP A 199 10.47 24.68 -19.69
N LEU A 200 11.55 23.87 -19.67
CA LEU A 200 12.01 23.20 -18.47
C LEU A 200 12.40 24.20 -17.36
N GLY A 201 13.15 25.26 -17.70
CA GLY A 201 13.52 26.31 -16.75
C GLY A 201 12.32 27.08 -16.19
N ASN A 202 11.27 27.26 -16.97
CA ASN A 202 10.01 27.84 -16.49
C ASN A 202 9.26 26.89 -15.55
N ALA A 203 9.21 25.60 -15.90
CA ALA A 203 8.55 24.58 -15.07
C ALA A 203 9.25 24.42 -13.70
N LEU A 204 10.58 24.37 -13.67
CA LEU A 204 11.37 24.31 -12.43
C LEU A 204 11.17 25.51 -11.50
N LYS A 205 10.85 26.67 -12.07
CA LYS A 205 10.55 27.88 -11.26
C LYS A 205 9.12 27.91 -10.72
N LYS A 206 8.24 27.08 -11.24
CA LYS A 206 6.81 27.15 -10.95
C LYS A 206 6.29 25.97 -10.15
N ASN A 207 6.29 24.81 -10.73
CA ASN A 207 5.57 23.64 -10.21
C ASN A 207 6.26 22.29 -10.47
N LEU A 208 7.54 22.29 -10.92
CA LEU A 208 8.33 21.10 -11.14
C LEU A 208 9.54 21.12 -10.22
N LYS A 209 9.77 20.02 -9.48
CA LYS A 209 11.00 19.74 -8.77
C LYS A 209 11.59 18.44 -9.28
N ILE A 210 12.88 18.41 -9.50
CA ILE A 210 13.60 17.21 -9.91
C ILE A 210 14.69 16.94 -8.90
N PHE A 211 14.83 15.68 -8.53
CA PHE A 211 15.87 15.15 -7.65
C PHE A 211 16.63 14.06 -8.40
N GLU A 212 17.92 13.92 -8.12
CA GLU A 212 18.76 12.87 -8.69
C GLU A 212 19.16 11.86 -7.61
N ILE A 213 19.04 10.57 -7.91
CA ILE A 213 19.46 9.49 -7.03
C ILE A 213 20.48 8.58 -7.75
N GLU A 214 21.64 8.36 -7.14
CA GLU A 214 22.71 7.53 -7.77
C GLU A 214 22.32 6.06 -7.95
N LYS A 215 21.73 5.46 -6.89
CA LYS A 215 21.31 4.06 -6.94
C LYS A 215 20.01 3.92 -7.70
N GLN A 216 20.03 3.19 -8.81
CA GLN A 216 18.83 2.84 -9.56
C GLN A 216 17.95 1.90 -8.75
N PRO A 217 16.69 2.28 -8.41
CA PRO A 217 15.75 1.34 -7.83
C PRO A 217 15.24 0.33 -8.85
N ASN A 218 14.90 -0.86 -8.39
CA ASN A 218 14.37 -1.95 -9.24
C ASN A 218 12.85 -1.84 -9.52
N PHE A 219 12.28 -0.67 -9.31
CA PHE A 219 10.88 -0.31 -9.57
C PHE A 219 10.75 1.11 -10.07
N ALA A 220 9.63 1.42 -10.71
CA ALA A 220 9.13 2.78 -10.93
C ALA A 220 7.83 2.95 -10.15
N ALA A 221 7.67 4.06 -9.43
CA ALA A 221 6.46 4.33 -8.64
C ALA A 221 5.97 5.75 -8.81
N THR A 222 4.67 5.93 -8.74
CA THR A 222 4.02 7.25 -8.76
C THR A 222 2.87 7.27 -7.77
N VAL A 223 2.85 8.27 -6.91
CA VAL A 223 1.71 8.59 -6.06
C VAL A 223 1.19 9.98 -6.37
N THR A 224 -0.12 10.13 -6.38
CA THR A 224 -0.82 11.38 -6.63
C THR A 224 -1.81 11.70 -5.51
N ASP A 225 -2.67 12.68 -5.70
CA ASP A 225 -3.76 12.99 -4.78
C ASP A 225 -4.87 11.93 -4.77
N TYR A 226 -4.93 11.01 -5.76
CA TYR A 226 -6.04 10.04 -5.83
C TYR A 226 -5.67 8.63 -6.29
N PHE A 227 -4.44 8.37 -6.76
CA PHE A 227 -3.98 7.03 -7.09
C PHE A 227 -2.51 6.80 -6.72
N PHE A 228 -2.17 5.54 -6.53
CA PHE A 228 -0.81 5.01 -6.42
C PHE A 228 -0.60 3.96 -7.51
N PHE A 229 0.55 4.01 -8.16
CA PHE A 229 0.98 3.04 -9.16
C PHE A 229 2.42 2.62 -8.90
N ILE A 230 2.72 1.32 -9.04
CA ILE A 230 4.07 0.78 -9.01
C ILE A 230 4.25 -0.31 -10.06
N GLY A 231 5.36 -0.27 -10.80
CA GLY A 231 5.82 -1.29 -11.72
C GLY A 231 7.27 -1.67 -11.42
N PHE A 232 7.67 -2.86 -11.79
CA PHE A 232 8.96 -3.44 -11.42
C PHE A 232 9.81 -3.82 -12.64
N PHE A 233 11.09 -4.02 -12.40
CA PHE A 233 11.98 -4.66 -13.35
C PHE A 233 11.91 -6.18 -13.21
N LYS A 234 11.95 -6.87 -14.36
CA LYS A 234 12.06 -8.34 -14.41
C LYS A 234 13.46 -8.80 -13.99
N PRO A 235 13.62 -10.08 -13.65
CA PRO A 235 14.94 -10.64 -13.31
C PRO A 235 16.02 -10.49 -14.41
N ASP A 236 15.61 -10.29 -15.66
CA ASP A 236 16.50 -10.02 -16.79
C ASP A 236 16.99 -8.55 -16.87
N GLY A 237 16.54 -7.70 -15.95
CA GLY A 237 16.88 -6.28 -15.88
C GLY A 237 16.05 -5.37 -16.79
N GLN A 238 15.03 -5.90 -17.47
CA GLN A 238 14.11 -5.09 -18.26
C GLN A 238 12.92 -4.64 -17.42
N PHE A 239 12.48 -3.39 -17.59
CA PHE A 239 11.25 -2.93 -16.95
C PHE A 239 10.04 -3.65 -17.52
N ASP A 240 9.14 -4.13 -16.66
CA ASP A 240 7.91 -4.78 -17.12
C ASP A 240 6.84 -3.75 -17.51
N TRP A 241 6.82 -3.43 -18.78
CA TRP A 241 5.81 -2.54 -19.36
C TRP A 241 4.40 -3.14 -19.41
N SER A 242 4.30 -4.45 -19.17
CA SER A 242 3.05 -5.20 -19.33
C SER A 242 2.24 -5.29 -18.07
N ASN A 243 2.86 -5.12 -16.89
CA ASN A 243 2.18 -5.26 -15.61
C ASN A 243 2.54 -4.13 -14.66
N GLY A 244 1.56 -3.72 -13.87
CA GLY A 244 1.74 -2.79 -12.77
C GLY A 244 0.62 -2.92 -11.75
N LEU A 245 0.92 -2.54 -10.52
CA LEU A 245 -0.06 -2.51 -9.44
C LEU A 245 -0.61 -1.10 -9.30
N LEU A 246 -1.93 -0.97 -9.36
CA LEU A 246 -2.67 0.28 -9.26
C LEU A 246 -3.64 0.23 -8.08
N SER A 247 -3.69 1.28 -7.29
CA SER A 247 -4.65 1.44 -6.20
C SER A 247 -5.18 2.86 -6.09
N TYR A 248 -6.43 2.96 -5.63
CA TYR A 248 -7.09 4.21 -5.27
C TYR A 248 -7.37 4.31 -3.76
N SER A 249 -6.95 3.31 -2.98
CA SER A 249 -7.22 3.29 -1.55
C SER A 249 -6.38 4.33 -0.80
N PRO A 250 -6.92 4.97 0.25
CA PRO A 250 -6.17 5.90 1.09
C PRO A 250 -4.90 5.29 1.68
N ASP A 251 -4.95 4.00 2.08
CA ASP A 251 -3.81 3.28 2.66
C ASP A 251 -2.68 3.11 1.63
N ALA A 252 -3.00 2.75 0.37
CA ALA A 252 -2.01 2.64 -0.70
C ALA A 252 -1.41 4.01 -1.07
N LEU A 253 -2.22 5.09 -1.03
CA LEU A 253 -1.70 6.44 -1.24
C LEU A 253 -0.73 6.84 -0.13
N GLU A 254 -1.03 6.51 1.13
CA GLU A 254 -0.13 6.76 2.26
C GLU A 254 1.18 5.97 2.10
N TRP A 255 1.08 4.69 1.76
CA TRP A 255 2.24 3.84 1.49
C TRP A 255 3.11 4.41 0.35
N GLY A 256 2.50 4.85 -0.73
CA GLY A 256 3.20 5.48 -1.87
C GLY A 256 3.88 6.80 -1.50
N LYS A 257 3.24 7.62 -0.65
CA LYS A 257 3.84 8.86 -0.13
C LYS A 257 5.04 8.58 0.78
N GLU A 258 4.96 7.58 1.64
CA GLU A 258 6.08 7.15 2.47
C GLU A 258 7.24 6.61 1.61
N LEU A 259 6.94 5.84 0.55
CA LEU A 259 7.95 5.35 -0.39
C LEU A 259 8.65 6.52 -1.09
N TYR A 260 7.89 7.47 -1.61
CA TYR A 260 8.44 8.67 -2.24
C TYR A 260 9.32 9.46 -1.24
N ALA A 261 8.82 9.71 -0.02
CA ALA A 261 9.56 10.43 1.01
C ALA A 261 10.91 9.78 1.33
N TYR A 262 10.94 8.45 1.45
CA TYR A 262 12.19 7.70 1.67
C TYR A 262 13.21 7.89 0.55
N TYR A 263 12.77 7.95 -0.71
CA TYR A 263 13.65 8.09 -1.85
C TYR A 263 14.10 9.54 -2.07
N VAL A 264 13.23 10.51 -1.87
CA VAL A 264 13.60 11.94 -1.98
C VAL A 264 14.59 12.37 -0.90
N GLU A 265 14.51 11.77 0.29
CA GLU A 265 15.48 12.01 1.37
C GLU A 265 16.91 11.59 1.01
N LYS A 266 17.07 10.63 0.09
CA LYS A 266 18.35 10.09 -0.39
C LYS A 266 18.82 10.69 -1.70
N ALA A 267 18.02 11.56 -2.28
CA ALA A 267 18.27 12.17 -3.57
C ALA A 267 18.73 13.62 -3.40
N GLU A 268 19.50 14.13 -4.35
CA GLU A 268 19.95 15.51 -4.37
C GLU A 268 19.07 16.37 -5.28
N PRO A 269 18.69 17.60 -4.88
CA PRO A 269 17.91 18.47 -5.74
C PRO A 269 18.71 18.91 -6.97
N VAL A 270 18.09 18.83 -8.13
CA VAL A 270 18.66 19.27 -9.40
C VAL A 270 18.41 20.78 -9.56
N ILE A 271 19.48 21.54 -9.66
CA ILE A 271 19.47 22.99 -9.92
C ILE A 271 20.00 23.22 -11.34
N LEU A 272 19.17 23.76 -12.24
CA LEU A 272 19.51 24.06 -13.64
C LEU A 272 19.56 25.57 -13.91
#